data_a9b970fc8967e7dc27f6471460367853
#
_entry.id   a9b970fc8967e7dc27f6471460367853
#
_cell.length_a   1.000
_cell.length_b   1.000
_cell.length_c   1.000
_cell.angle_alpha   90.00
_cell.angle_beta   90.00
_cell.angle_gamma   90.00
#
_symmetry.space_group_name_H-M   'P 1'
#
loop_
_entity.id
_entity.type
_entity.pdbx_description
1 polymer ?
#
loop_
_entity_poly.entity_id
_entity_poly.type
_entity_poly.pdbx_seq_one_letter_code
_entity_poly.pdbx_strand_id
1 'polypeptide(L)'
;MHSRGSGFFDFSYTSLTLGVLLIVLLFFSTPSKAAQVTCLVLAFILLVDMIIIVAVPRLRVEEGWVGIASVVWATLIGFWTVFTDRIVTWGKREEEERLTGRQETRRTLREWCAVATSTVILIVLGVVAVLLTATLILRSRDASLAPPGECFYVDGDKYQLHIFCEGNSTNSKGKKVPTVLFEAGDGPFAGGMSQLALGALANGTISRYCYSDRPGIGWSDNAPSPFSAGMAADVLSEALARAGEEGPFVLASAGVGSIYSRIFSSRHGKDIKGLLLIDPLHEDLLHRIGSPNRGFLLWAWGIISPLGLDRLPAALFKGRTREDRVYGRSAYQGGKFIKAKLQESLVADSLTKNEVSSARNIQFDTTPLVVISSGINVRKDSEWEKKQRDLTHLTKKLVAWDIVNKAPSEVWSTFDGRETIEKRLKELVKA
;
A
#
# COMPACT_ATOMS: atom_id res chain seq x y z
N MET A 1 -6.61 18.74 6.51
CA MET A 1 -6.01 18.23 5.27
C MET A 1 -5.47 16.84 5.56
N HIS A 2 -5.97 15.82 4.88
CA HIS A 2 -5.47 14.45 5.06
C HIS A 2 -4.30 14.24 4.12
N SER A 3 -3.20 13.65 4.62
CA SER A 3 -2.14 13.10 3.79
C SER A 3 -2.73 11.95 2.96
N ARG A 4 -2.56 11.99 1.65
CA ARG A 4 -2.94 10.88 0.75
C ARG A 4 -1.91 9.76 0.74
N GLY A 5 -0.82 9.96 1.44
CA GLY A 5 0.28 9.03 1.58
C GLY A 5 0.15 8.09 2.79
N SER A 6 1.27 7.54 3.19
CA SER A 6 1.37 6.49 4.21
C SER A 6 1.38 7.02 5.66
N GLY A 7 1.29 8.32 5.88
CA GLY A 7 1.31 8.93 7.21
C GLY A 7 2.62 8.69 7.95
N PHE A 8 2.61 7.91 9.04
CA PHE A 8 3.83 7.59 9.80
C PHE A 8 4.87 6.76 9.03
N PHE A 9 4.48 6.17 7.90
CA PHE A 9 5.35 5.40 7.02
C PHE A 9 5.84 6.22 5.83
N ASP A 10 5.62 7.53 5.85
CA ASP A 10 6.09 8.44 4.81
C ASP A 10 7.50 8.95 5.09
N PHE A 11 8.17 9.37 4.04
CA PHE A 11 9.49 9.97 4.05
C PHE A 11 9.58 11.17 5.01
N SER A 12 8.57 12.04 5.00
CA SER A 12 8.50 13.26 5.81
C SER A 12 8.60 13.00 7.31
N TYR A 13 7.95 11.96 7.80
CA TYR A 13 8.02 11.59 9.21
C TYR A 13 9.42 11.12 9.62
N THR A 14 10.05 10.29 8.78
CA THR A 14 11.41 9.81 9.05
C THR A 14 12.42 10.97 8.99
N SER A 15 12.26 11.92 8.06
CA SER A 15 13.09 13.12 7.96
C SER A 15 12.93 14.02 9.19
N LEU A 16 11.71 14.18 9.69
CA LEU A 16 11.44 14.93 10.92
C LEU A 16 12.13 14.26 12.13
N THR A 17 12.02 12.94 12.23
CA THR A 17 12.68 12.16 13.28
C THR A 17 14.21 12.33 13.24
N LEU A 18 14.80 12.30 12.04
CA LEU A 18 16.21 12.57 11.83
C LEU A 18 16.60 13.97 12.31
N GLY A 19 15.80 15.00 11.96
CA GLY A 19 15.99 16.36 12.44
C GLY A 19 15.95 16.48 13.97
N VAL A 20 14.98 15.83 14.62
CA VAL A 20 14.88 15.80 16.08
C VAL A 20 16.10 15.13 16.71
N LEU A 21 16.57 14.02 16.15
CA LEU A 21 17.79 13.33 16.64
C LEU A 21 19.03 14.20 16.48
N LEU A 22 19.14 15.01 15.42
CA LEU A 22 20.23 15.99 15.28
C LEU A 22 20.20 17.04 16.36
N ILE A 23 19.01 17.55 16.75
CA ILE A 23 18.90 18.50 17.88
C ILE A 23 19.36 17.84 19.19
N VAL A 24 18.85 16.64 19.47
CA VAL A 24 19.23 15.90 20.69
C VAL A 24 20.74 15.70 20.75
N LEU A 25 21.34 15.31 19.62
CA LEU A 25 22.77 15.11 19.53
C LEU A 25 23.56 16.39 19.81
N LEU A 26 23.06 17.55 19.37
CA LEU A 26 23.69 18.85 19.61
C LEU A 26 23.89 19.17 21.10
N PHE A 27 22.95 18.75 21.97
CA PHE A 27 23.05 18.95 23.41
C PHE A 27 24.10 18.05 24.11
N PHE A 28 24.44 16.91 23.52
CA PHE A 28 25.30 15.92 24.11
C PHE A 28 26.68 15.80 23.44
N SER A 29 26.85 16.39 22.26
CA SER A 29 28.09 16.29 21.49
C SER A 29 29.11 17.36 21.89
N THR A 30 30.38 16.99 21.90
CA THR A 30 31.46 17.96 21.92
C THR A 30 31.81 18.39 20.51
N PRO A 31 31.97 19.72 20.24
CA PRO A 31 32.27 20.21 18.90
C PRO A 31 33.52 19.54 18.31
N SER A 32 33.41 19.07 17.08
CA SER A 32 34.51 18.51 16.31
C SER A 32 34.42 18.86 14.84
N LYS A 33 35.57 19.04 14.14
CA LYS A 33 35.58 19.30 12.71
C LYS A 33 34.86 18.21 11.90
N ALA A 34 35.02 16.95 12.30
CA ALA A 34 34.34 15.83 11.65
C ALA A 34 32.82 15.93 11.79
N ALA A 35 32.32 16.25 13.00
CA ALA A 35 30.89 16.44 13.23
C ALA A 35 30.33 17.60 12.39
N GLN A 36 31.04 18.73 12.31
CA GLN A 36 30.63 19.89 11.50
C GLN A 36 30.46 19.54 10.02
N VAL A 37 31.48 18.87 9.45
CA VAL A 37 31.41 18.44 8.05
C VAL A 37 30.26 17.47 7.80
N THR A 38 30.07 16.48 8.69
CA THR A 38 29.00 15.51 8.56
C THR A 38 27.62 16.14 8.68
N CYS A 39 27.40 17.04 9.65
CA CYS A 39 26.15 17.79 9.78
C CYS A 39 25.87 18.67 8.53
N LEU A 40 26.90 19.29 7.95
CA LEU A 40 26.75 20.07 6.73
C LEU A 40 26.32 19.18 5.55
N VAL A 41 26.95 18.02 5.39
CA VAL A 41 26.57 17.04 4.34
C VAL A 41 25.13 16.58 4.56
N LEU A 42 24.74 16.24 5.80
CA LEU A 42 23.35 15.88 6.12
C LEU A 42 22.34 16.98 5.78
N ALA A 43 22.68 18.25 6.12
CA ALA A 43 21.81 19.39 5.77
C ALA A 43 21.61 19.53 4.27
N PHE A 44 22.66 19.32 3.48
CA PHE A 44 22.55 19.34 2.01
C PHE A 44 21.76 18.15 1.47
N ILE A 45 21.90 16.95 2.03
CA ILE A 45 21.09 15.78 1.66
C ILE A 45 19.60 16.09 1.91
N LEU A 46 19.25 16.58 3.10
CA LEU A 46 17.87 16.99 3.42
C LEU A 46 17.34 18.09 2.51
N LEU A 47 18.19 19.02 2.10
CA LEU A 47 17.81 20.07 1.12
C LEU A 47 17.48 19.46 -0.25
N VAL A 48 18.28 18.52 -0.73
CA VAL A 48 18.02 17.80 -1.98
C VAL A 48 16.69 17.03 -1.89
N ASP A 49 16.46 16.34 -0.78
CA ASP A 49 15.23 15.61 -0.54
C ASP A 49 14.00 16.53 -0.55
N MET A 50 14.11 17.70 0.10
CA MET A 50 13.07 18.72 0.08
C MET A 50 12.76 19.18 -1.36
N ILE A 51 13.81 19.45 -2.15
CA ILE A 51 13.65 19.85 -3.55
C ILE A 51 12.94 18.78 -4.36
N ILE A 52 13.31 17.49 -4.21
CA ILE A 52 12.67 16.37 -4.92
C ILE A 52 11.19 16.28 -4.58
N ILE A 53 10.81 16.37 -3.29
CA ILE A 53 9.42 16.28 -2.86
C ILE A 53 8.58 17.42 -3.43
N VAL A 54 9.12 18.66 -3.40
CA VAL A 54 8.40 19.84 -3.90
C VAL A 54 8.30 19.83 -5.43
N ALA A 55 9.35 19.35 -6.12
CA ALA A 55 9.39 19.34 -7.58
C ALA A 55 8.51 18.28 -8.22
N VAL A 56 8.30 17.11 -7.56
CA VAL A 56 7.50 16.01 -8.11
C VAL A 56 6.04 16.12 -7.65
N PRO A 57 5.08 16.44 -8.54
CA PRO A 57 3.69 16.74 -8.16
C PRO A 57 3.02 15.60 -7.38
N ARG A 58 3.26 14.34 -7.77
CA ARG A 58 2.67 13.18 -7.10
C ARG A 58 3.20 13.01 -5.68
N LEU A 59 4.51 13.16 -5.47
CA LEU A 59 5.11 13.09 -4.14
C LEU A 59 4.60 14.23 -3.24
N ARG A 60 4.49 15.44 -3.81
CA ARG A 60 3.95 16.61 -3.10
C ARG A 60 2.52 16.38 -2.60
N VAL A 61 1.69 15.72 -3.42
CA VAL A 61 0.30 15.36 -3.05
C VAL A 61 0.27 14.24 -2.01
N GLU A 62 1.11 13.22 -2.17
CA GLU A 62 1.22 12.08 -1.23
C GLU A 62 1.67 12.55 0.17
N GLU A 63 2.74 13.33 0.27
CA GLU A 63 3.26 13.86 1.54
C GLU A 63 2.32 14.92 2.15
N GLY A 64 1.64 15.68 1.31
CA GLY A 64 0.72 16.75 1.69
C GLY A 64 1.43 17.94 2.35
N TRP A 65 0.64 18.93 2.79
CA TRP A 65 1.19 20.15 3.39
C TRP A 65 1.98 19.89 4.67
N VAL A 66 1.48 19.01 5.53
CA VAL A 66 2.15 18.64 6.80
C VAL A 66 3.49 17.96 6.53
N GLY A 67 3.53 17.05 5.55
CA GLY A 67 4.75 16.36 5.16
C GLY A 67 5.80 17.34 4.62
N ILE A 68 5.41 18.25 3.72
CA ILE A 68 6.31 19.29 3.20
C ILE A 68 6.85 20.16 4.33
N ALA A 69 5.99 20.63 5.24
CA ALA A 69 6.40 21.43 6.38
C ALA A 69 7.40 20.69 7.28
N SER A 70 7.20 19.37 7.49
CA SER A 70 8.09 18.53 8.26
C SER A 70 9.49 18.42 7.64
N VAL A 71 9.58 18.24 6.32
CA VAL A 71 10.86 18.14 5.61
C VAL A 71 11.57 19.49 5.55
N VAL A 72 10.83 20.59 5.33
CA VAL A 72 11.38 21.96 5.41
C VAL A 72 11.96 22.20 6.81
N TRP A 73 11.21 21.86 7.85
CA TRP A 73 11.65 21.99 9.22
C TRP A 73 12.91 21.17 9.52
N ALA A 74 12.96 19.90 9.10
CA ALA A 74 14.13 19.06 9.24
C ALA A 74 15.36 19.65 8.54
N THR A 75 15.19 20.21 7.35
CA THR A 75 16.25 20.89 6.59
C THR A 75 16.77 22.13 7.33
N LEU A 76 15.86 22.97 7.86
CA LEU A 76 16.22 24.15 8.65
C LEU A 76 16.99 23.76 9.91
N ILE A 77 16.56 22.70 10.61
CA ILE A 77 17.28 22.14 11.76
C ILE A 77 18.69 21.69 11.36
N GLY A 78 18.83 20.99 10.23
CA GLY A 78 20.13 20.57 9.71
C GLY A 78 21.10 21.73 9.54
N PHE A 79 20.69 22.83 8.95
CA PHE A 79 21.51 24.04 8.85
C PHE A 79 21.73 24.74 10.20
N TRP A 80 20.71 24.77 11.06
CA TRP A 80 20.81 25.31 12.40
C TRP A 80 21.86 24.60 13.25
N THR A 81 21.93 23.26 13.18
CA THR A 81 22.96 22.49 13.92
C THR A 81 24.36 22.87 13.48
N VAL A 82 24.61 23.08 12.18
CA VAL A 82 25.92 23.54 11.66
C VAL A 82 26.27 24.92 12.19
N PHE A 83 25.31 25.84 12.18
CA PHE A 83 25.51 27.20 12.68
C PHE A 83 25.81 27.23 14.18
N THR A 84 25.02 26.50 14.97
CA THR A 84 25.19 26.41 16.42
C THR A 84 26.53 25.79 16.80
N ASP A 85 26.93 24.70 16.12
CA ASP A 85 28.21 24.04 16.39
C ASP A 85 29.41 24.98 16.10
N ARG A 86 29.33 25.84 15.09
CA ARG A 86 30.34 26.89 14.83
C ARG A 86 30.43 27.91 15.96
N ILE A 87 29.27 28.40 16.44
CA ILE A 87 29.24 29.38 17.54
C ILE A 87 29.82 28.76 18.83
N VAL A 88 29.40 27.54 19.16
CA VAL A 88 29.91 26.82 20.35
C VAL A 88 31.40 26.57 20.23
N THR A 89 31.90 26.18 19.07
CA THR A 89 33.35 26.00 18.82
C THR A 89 34.11 27.31 19.02
N TRP A 90 33.58 28.42 18.50
CA TRP A 90 34.19 29.73 18.67
C TRP A 90 34.18 30.19 20.11
N GLY A 91 33.05 30.09 20.81
CA GLY A 91 32.96 30.45 22.22
C GLY A 91 33.88 29.59 23.13
N LYS A 92 33.98 28.30 22.89
CA LYS A 92 34.89 27.40 23.60
C LYS A 92 36.33 27.82 23.41
N ARG A 93 36.77 28.18 22.21
CA ARG A 93 38.15 28.65 21.95
C ARG A 93 38.47 29.95 22.71
N GLU A 94 37.55 30.91 22.68
CA GLU A 94 37.71 32.18 23.36
C GLU A 94 37.82 31.99 24.90
N GLU A 95 36.99 31.09 25.45
CA GLU A 95 37.07 30.75 26.90
C GLU A 95 38.34 30.02 27.27
N GLU A 96 38.80 29.05 26.50
CA GLU A 96 40.04 28.34 26.69
C GLU A 96 41.27 29.27 26.62
N GLU A 97 41.28 30.21 25.68
CA GLU A 97 42.32 31.21 25.52
C GLU A 97 42.39 32.17 26.73
N ARG A 98 41.24 32.58 27.26
CA ARG A 98 41.17 33.41 28.47
C ARG A 98 41.66 32.68 29.73
N LEU A 99 41.34 31.39 29.88
CA LEU A 99 41.65 30.61 31.06
C LEU A 99 43.08 30.02 31.06
N THR A 100 43.60 29.63 29.92
CA THR A 100 44.85 28.86 29.82
C THR A 100 45.93 29.54 28.99
N GLY A 101 45.60 30.66 28.31
CA GLY A 101 46.51 31.33 27.36
C GLY A 101 46.75 30.52 26.07
N ARG A 102 46.01 29.45 25.84
CA ARG A 102 46.10 28.60 24.65
C ARG A 102 44.76 28.46 23.98
N GLN A 103 44.74 28.53 22.66
CA GLN A 103 43.50 28.42 21.88
C GLN A 103 42.87 27.00 21.88
N GLU A 104 43.67 25.97 22.11
CA GLU A 104 43.20 24.59 22.21
C GLU A 104 43.93 23.85 23.33
N THR A 105 43.18 23.22 24.21
CA THR A 105 43.69 22.31 25.25
C THR A 105 43.56 20.86 24.82
N ARG A 106 44.36 19.94 25.43
CA ARG A 106 44.22 18.51 25.19
C ARG A 106 42.86 18.03 25.70
N ARG A 107 42.13 17.34 24.85
CA ARG A 107 40.83 16.72 25.21
C ARG A 107 41.05 15.68 26.31
N THR A 108 40.14 15.67 27.28
CA THR A 108 40.08 14.64 28.33
C THR A 108 39.56 13.32 27.74
N LEU A 109 39.79 12.20 28.41
CA LEU A 109 39.30 10.89 28.01
C LEU A 109 37.78 10.89 27.85
N ARG A 110 37.06 11.59 28.76
CA ARG A 110 35.57 11.74 28.68
C ARG A 110 35.13 12.46 27.41
N GLU A 111 35.81 13.53 27.03
CA GLU A 111 35.51 14.24 25.78
C GLU A 111 35.80 13.38 24.54
N TRP A 112 36.87 12.58 24.56
CA TRP A 112 37.16 11.64 23.48
C TRP A 112 36.07 10.57 23.33
N CYS A 113 35.56 10.02 24.44
CA CYS A 113 34.43 9.09 24.41
C CYS A 113 33.17 9.76 23.86
N ALA A 114 32.90 11.00 24.27
CA ALA A 114 31.76 11.77 23.76
C ALA A 114 31.85 12.03 22.23
N VAL A 115 33.04 12.41 21.75
CA VAL A 115 33.29 12.59 20.30
C VAL A 115 33.14 11.28 19.55
N ALA A 116 33.68 10.16 20.07
CA ALA A 116 33.55 8.86 19.44
C ALA A 116 32.06 8.43 19.32
N THR A 117 31.32 8.56 20.42
CA THR A 117 29.90 8.21 20.47
C THR A 117 29.07 9.09 19.49
N SER A 118 29.27 10.42 19.51
CA SER A 118 28.58 11.32 18.61
C SER A 118 28.93 11.06 17.14
N THR A 119 30.19 10.71 16.85
CA THR A 119 30.60 10.35 15.49
C THR A 119 29.92 9.08 15.01
N VAL A 120 29.81 8.04 15.84
CA VAL A 120 29.09 6.80 15.49
C VAL A 120 27.61 7.11 15.19
N ILE A 121 26.96 7.90 16.04
CA ILE A 121 25.55 8.29 15.81
C ILE A 121 25.42 9.07 14.50
N LEU A 122 26.31 10.03 14.23
CA LEU A 122 26.28 10.80 12.98
C LEU A 122 26.49 9.92 11.74
N ILE A 123 27.34 8.89 11.82
CA ILE A 123 27.52 7.91 10.74
C ILE A 123 26.20 7.17 10.49
N VAL A 124 25.54 6.71 11.57
CA VAL A 124 24.23 6.01 11.44
C VAL A 124 23.18 6.94 10.80
N LEU A 125 23.08 8.20 11.27
CA LEU A 125 22.16 9.19 10.70
C LEU A 125 22.51 9.47 9.22
N GLY A 126 23.79 9.49 8.87
CA GLY A 126 24.26 9.64 7.49
C GLY A 126 23.81 8.48 6.60
N VAL A 127 23.97 7.25 7.07
CA VAL A 127 23.48 6.06 6.36
C VAL A 127 21.96 6.10 6.16
N VAL A 128 21.22 6.46 7.21
CA VAL A 128 19.75 6.63 7.12
C VAL A 128 19.38 7.69 6.08
N ALA A 129 20.02 8.85 6.10
CA ALA A 129 19.76 9.92 5.13
C ALA A 129 20.04 9.47 3.68
N VAL A 130 21.15 8.78 3.43
CA VAL A 130 21.48 8.27 2.10
C VAL A 130 20.46 7.24 1.62
N LEU A 131 20.01 6.33 2.49
CA LEU A 131 18.96 5.35 2.16
C LEU A 131 17.64 6.03 1.86
N LEU A 132 17.27 7.06 2.63
CA LEU A 132 16.06 7.85 2.38
C LEU A 132 16.11 8.53 1.02
N THR A 133 17.20 9.22 0.71
CA THR A 133 17.38 9.89 -0.58
C THR A 133 17.32 8.90 -1.74
N ALA A 134 18.02 7.77 -1.63
CA ALA A 134 17.99 6.72 -2.65
C ALA A 134 16.57 6.18 -2.89
N THR A 135 15.82 5.94 -1.82
CA THR A 135 14.41 5.51 -1.90
C THR A 135 13.52 6.60 -2.49
N LEU A 136 13.75 7.85 -2.14
CA LEU A 136 13.00 8.99 -2.67
C LEU A 136 13.23 9.16 -4.19
N ILE A 137 14.47 8.97 -4.65
CA ILE A 137 14.79 8.96 -6.08
C ILE A 137 14.05 7.82 -6.81
N LEU A 138 13.96 6.62 -6.23
CA LEU A 138 13.16 5.55 -6.82
C LEU A 138 11.68 5.92 -6.87
N ARG A 139 11.11 6.45 -5.77
CA ARG A 139 9.71 6.90 -5.73
C ARG A 139 9.42 8.01 -6.75
N SER A 140 10.35 8.93 -6.96
CA SER A 140 10.18 9.99 -7.97
C SER A 140 10.13 9.43 -9.40
N ARG A 141 10.92 8.39 -9.68
CA ARG A 141 10.86 7.66 -10.96
C ARG A 141 9.58 6.85 -11.10
N ASP A 142 9.12 6.20 -10.02
CA ASP A 142 7.87 5.43 -10.01
C ASP A 142 6.65 6.35 -10.22
N ALA A 143 6.70 7.58 -9.69
CA ALA A 143 5.67 8.60 -9.84
C ALA A 143 5.46 9.05 -11.31
N SER A 144 6.45 8.83 -12.19
CA SER A 144 6.33 9.12 -13.63
C SER A 144 5.60 8.02 -14.42
N LEU A 145 5.29 6.87 -13.80
CA LEU A 145 4.52 5.81 -14.45
C LEU A 145 3.05 6.21 -14.48
N ALA A 146 2.49 6.37 -15.69
CA ALA A 146 1.09 6.68 -15.86
C ALA A 146 0.22 5.46 -15.48
N PRO A 147 -0.89 5.67 -14.74
CA PRO A 147 -1.86 4.60 -14.51
C PRO A 147 -2.54 4.20 -15.83
N PRO A 148 -2.81 2.92 -16.05
CA PRO A 148 -3.79 2.53 -17.05
C PRO A 148 -5.17 2.97 -16.53
N GLY A 149 -6.05 3.45 -17.41
CA GLY A 149 -7.37 3.96 -16.96
C GLY A 149 -7.31 5.31 -16.26
N GLU A 150 -8.21 5.53 -15.30
CA GLU A 150 -8.40 6.83 -14.67
C GLU A 150 -8.47 6.75 -13.15
N CYS A 151 -8.17 7.87 -12.51
CA CYS A 151 -8.27 8.01 -11.06
C CYS A 151 -9.38 9.00 -10.73
N PHE A 152 -10.35 8.56 -9.93
CA PHE A 152 -11.52 9.37 -9.53
C PHE A 152 -11.42 9.76 -8.06
N TYR A 153 -11.72 11.02 -7.77
CA TYR A 153 -11.84 11.47 -6.40
C TYR A 153 -13.05 10.83 -5.72
N VAL A 154 -12.90 10.40 -4.48
CA VAL A 154 -13.95 9.75 -3.69
C VAL A 154 -13.97 10.26 -2.25
N ASP A 155 -15.02 9.90 -1.50
CA ASP A 155 -15.21 10.27 -0.09
C ASP A 155 -15.13 11.80 0.13
N GLY A 156 -15.91 12.55 -0.66
CA GLY A 156 -15.89 14.02 -0.61
C GLY A 156 -14.56 14.62 -1.08
N ASP A 157 -13.99 14.07 -2.12
CA ASP A 157 -12.74 14.50 -2.79
C ASP A 157 -11.47 14.40 -1.89
N LYS A 158 -11.49 13.52 -0.88
CA LYS A 158 -10.36 13.36 0.04
C LYS A 158 -9.18 12.63 -0.58
N TYR A 159 -9.44 11.61 -1.41
CA TYR A 159 -8.41 10.77 -2.05
C TYR A 159 -8.89 10.21 -3.38
N GLN A 160 -7.96 9.65 -4.16
CA GLN A 160 -8.26 9.10 -5.49
C GLN A 160 -8.30 7.58 -5.46
N LEU A 161 -9.32 7.01 -6.13
CA LEU A 161 -9.44 5.59 -6.42
C LEU A 161 -9.20 5.36 -7.92
N HIS A 162 -8.32 4.44 -8.25
CA HIS A 162 -8.01 4.04 -9.61
C HIS A 162 -9.03 3.02 -10.11
N ILE A 163 -9.55 3.25 -11.33
CA ILE A 163 -10.40 2.31 -12.08
C ILE A 163 -9.84 2.15 -13.48
N PHE A 164 -9.81 0.91 -13.92
CA PHE A 164 -9.51 0.56 -15.30
C PHE A 164 -10.60 -0.33 -15.86
N CYS A 165 -11.07 -0.01 -17.07
CA CYS A 165 -12.04 -0.82 -17.80
C CYS A 165 -11.57 -1.03 -19.23
N GLU A 166 -11.78 -2.25 -19.76
CA GLU A 166 -11.41 -2.62 -21.12
C GLU A 166 -12.50 -3.49 -21.76
N GLY A 167 -12.74 -3.30 -23.06
CA GLY A 167 -13.75 -4.00 -23.83
C GLY A 167 -15.02 -3.19 -24.08
N ASN A 168 -16.00 -3.80 -24.73
CA ASN A 168 -17.23 -3.14 -25.16
C ASN A 168 -18.36 -3.37 -24.15
N SER A 169 -19.03 -2.28 -23.72
CA SER A 169 -20.20 -2.33 -22.82
C SER A 169 -21.49 -2.72 -23.51
N THR A 170 -21.50 -2.73 -24.86
CA THR A 170 -22.66 -3.09 -25.67
C THR A 170 -22.29 -4.14 -26.72
N ASN A 171 -23.21 -5.01 -27.04
CA ASN A 171 -23.06 -5.95 -28.14
C ASN A 171 -23.37 -5.27 -29.50
N SER A 172 -23.17 -6.02 -30.61
CA SER A 172 -23.47 -5.57 -31.98
C SER A 172 -24.92 -5.14 -32.22
N LYS A 173 -25.82 -5.50 -31.31
CA LYS A 173 -27.26 -5.12 -31.35
C LYS A 173 -27.57 -3.93 -30.43
N GLY A 174 -26.59 -3.25 -29.87
CA GLY A 174 -26.76 -2.11 -28.96
C GLY A 174 -27.27 -2.46 -27.55
N LYS A 175 -27.37 -3.76 -27.21
CA LYS A 175 -27.79 -4.20 -25.88
C LYS A 175 -26.60 -4.19 -24.93
N LYS A 176 -26.78 -3.64 -23.70
CA LYS A 176 -25.77 -3.70 -22.62
C LYS A 176 -25.37 -5.16 -22.33
N VAL A 177 -24.08 -5.42 -22.25
CA VAL A 177 -23.51 -6.71 -21.84
C VAL A 177 -23.00 -6.62 -20.42
N PRO A 178 -23.01 -7.72 -19.64
CA PRO A 178 -22.47 -7.71 -18.31
C PRO A 178 -20.97 -7.36 -18.30
N THR A 179 -20.58 -6.43 -17.43
CA THR A 179 -19.18 -6.11 -17.17
C THR A 179 -18.68 -7.00 -16.03
N VAL A 180 -17.54 -7.67 -16.23
CA VAL A 180 -16.91 -8.43 -15.16
C VAL A 180 -16.09 -7.47 -14.31
N LEU A 181 -16.51 -7.25 -13.06
CA LEU A 181 -15.79 -6.44 -12.09
C LEU A 181 -14.88 -7.35 -11.26
N PHE A 182 -13.58 -7.21 -11.47
CA PHE A 182 -12.59 -7.99 -10.75
C PHE A 182 -12.17 -7.28 -9.45
N GLU A 183 -12.13 -8.06 -8.37
CA GLU A 183 -11.62 -7.63 -7.08
C GLU A 183 -10.46 -8.52 -6.66
N ALA A 184 -9.26 -7.95 -6.61
CA ALA A 184 -8.05 -8.70 -6.29
C ALA A 184 -8.01 -9.17 -4.84
N GLY A 185 -7.22 -10.20 -4.57
CA GLY A 185 -6.94 -10.71 -3.23
C GLY A 185 -6.02 -9.78 -2.43
N ASP A 186 -4.86 -10.30 -2.01
CA ASP A 186 -3.95 -9.56 -1.14
C ASP A 186 -3.14 -8.44 -1.82
N GLY A 187 -2.96 -8.51 -3.13
CA GLY A 187 -2.10 -7.60 -3.88
C GLY A 187 -2.83 -6.79 -4.95
N PRO A 188 -2.08 -5.99 -5.74
CA PRO A 188 -2.61 -5.27 -6.88
C PRO A 188 -3.14 -6.21 -7.96
N PHE A 189 -4.26 -5.83 -8.60
CA PHE A 189 -4.84 -6.62 -9.68
C PHE A 189 -3.88 -6.80 -10.86
N ALA A 190 -3.23 -5.73 -11.27
CA ALA A 190 -2.30 -5.72 -12.41
C ALA A 190 -1.11 -6.68 -12.24
N GLY A 191 -0.68 -6.97 -11.00
CA GLY A 191 0.42 -7.88 -10.70
C GLY A 191 0.06 -9.37 -10.66
N GLY A 192 -1.25 -9.71 -10.61
CA GLY A 192 -1.71 -11.08 -10.42
C GLY A 192 -2.78 -11.53 -11.40
N MET A 193 -3.96 -10.95 -11.33
CA MET A 193 -5.15 -11.41 -12.07
C MET A 193 -5.29 -10.82 -13.48
N SER A 194 -4.49 -9.83 -13.85
CA SER A 194 -4.61 -9.13 -15.14
C SER A 194 -4.49 -10.05 -16.35
N GLN A 195 -3.59 -11.03 -16.30
CA GLN A 195 -3.42 -11.99 -17.40
C GLN A 195 -4.66 -12.90 -17.59
N LEU A 196 -5.35 -13.24 -16.49
CA LEU A 196 -6.61 -13.97 -16.56
C LEU A 196 -7.69 -13.13 -17.25
N ALA A 197 -7.83 -11.86 -16.85
CA ALA A 197 -8.85 -10.97 -17.45
C ALA A 197 -8.58 -10.69 -18.93
N LEU A 198 -7.32 -10.42 -19.29
CA LEU A 198 -6.91 -10.22 -20.68
C LEU A 198 -7.13 -11.50 -21.52
N GLY A 199 -6.79 -12.67 -20.99
CA GLY A 199 -7.04 -13.95 -21.66
C GLY A 199 -8.53 -14.21 -21.87
N ALA A 200 -9.37 -13.98 -20.87
CA ALA A 200 -10.81 -14.15 -20.96
C ALA A 200 -11.45 -13.17 -21.97
N LEU A 201 -10.93 -11.93 -22.06
CA LEU A 201 -11.36 -10.95 -23.06
C LEU A 201 -10.93 -11.40 -24.49
N ALA A 202 -9.66 -11.76 -24.65
CA ALA A 202 -9.11 -12.21 -25.95
C ALA A 202 -9.80 -13.47 -26.49
N ASN A 203 -10.15 -14.42 -25.60
CA ASN A 203 -10.88 -15.63 -25.94
C ASN A 203 -12.38 -15.41 -26.17
N GLY A 204 -12.88 -14.16 -26.01
CA GLY A 204 -14.30 -13.83 -26.13
C GLY A 204 -15.18 -14.49 -25.04
N THR A 205 -14.59 -14.91 -23.94
CA THR A 205 -15.31 -15.44 -22.77
C THR A 205 -16.12 -14.32 -22.10
N ILE A 206 -15.53 -13.13 -22.02
CA ILE A 206 -16.13 -11.89 -21.51
C ILE A 206 -16.04 -10.81 -22.59
N SER A 207 -16.97 -9.86 -22.60
CA SER A 207 -16.97 -8.74 -23.56
C SER A 207 -16.33 -7.47 -22.98
N ARG A 208 -16.35 -7.34 -21.65
CA ARG A 208 -15.81 -6.19 -20.93
C ARG A 208 -15.43 -6.61 -19.53
N TYR A 209 -14.32 -6.04 -19.03
CA TYR A 209 -13.98 -6.13 -17.62
C TYR A 209 -13.55 -4.79 -17.07
N CYS A 210 -13.74 -4.62 -15.78
CA CYS A 210 -13.20 -3.53 -14.98
C CYS A 210 -12.49 -4.08 -13.75
N TYR A 211 -11.57 -3.32 -13.21
CA TYR A 211 -11.02 -3.53 -11.87
C TYR A 211 -10.73 -2.20 -11.21
N SER A 212 -10.74 -2.20 -9.89
CA SER A 212 -10.25 -1.10 -9.08
C SER A 212 -9.06 -1.52 -8.25
N ASP A 213 -8.13 -0.61 -8.03
CA ASP A 213 -7.12 -0.79 -7.00
C ASP A 213 -7.69 -0.25 -5.68
N ARG A 214 -7.77 -1.10 -4.65
CA ARG A 214 -8.22 -0.67 -3.33
C ARG A 214 -7.32 0.44 -2.78
N PRO A 215 -7.84 1.32 -1.88
CA PRO A 215 -7.03 2.38 -1.29
C PRO A 215 -5.71 1.88 -0.71
N GLY A 216 -4.61 2.54 -1.10
CA GLY A 216 -3.25 2.17 -0.74
C GLY A 216 -2.61 1.06 -1.57
N ILE A 217 -3.32 0.49 -2.54
CA ILE A 217 -2.82 -0.53 -3.47
C ILE A 217 -2.67 0.07 -4.87
N GLY A 218 -1.71 -0.39 -5.63
CA GLY A 218 -1.50 0.04 -7.02
C GLY A 218 -1.43 1.57 -7.19
N TRP A 219 -2.29 2.11 -8.04
CA TRP A 219 -2.34 3.54 -8.32
C TRP A 219 -3.28 4.34 -7.41
N SER A 220 -4.13 3.69 -6.60
CA SER A 220 -5.04 4.38 -5.67
C SER A 220 -4.30 5.02 -4.51
N ASP A 221 -4.76 6.18 -4.04
CA ASP A 221 -4.25 6.82 -2.83
C ASP A 221 -4.61 6.03 -1.57
N ASN A 222 -3.96 6.33 -0.45
CA ASN A 222 -4.38 5.78 0.85
C ASN A 222 -5.65 6.47 1.35
N ALA A 223 -6.59 5.68 1.88
CA ALA A 223 -7.75 6.21 2.58
C ALA A 223 -7.39 6.68 4.00
N PRO A 224 -8.18 7.62 4.57
CA PRO A 224 -8.12 7.92 6.00
C PRO A 224 -8.44 6.70 6.87
N SER A 225 -7.87 6.64 8.07
CA SER A 225 -8.20 5.59 9.06
C SER A 225 -9.37 6.04 9.96
N PRO A 226 -10.25 5.12 10.39
CA PRO A 226 -10.30 3.69 10.01
C PRO A 226 -10.90 3.48 8.61
N PHE A 227 -10.56 2.36 7.95
CA PHE A 227 -11.09 2.04 6.62
C PHE A 227 -11.52 0.57 6.56
N SER A 228 -12.82 0.31 6.59
CA SER A 228 -13.42 -1.02 6.57
C SER A 228 -13.79 -1.49 5.16
N ALA A 229 -14.16 -2.77 5.04
CA ALA A 229 -14.64 -3.32 3.77
C ALA A 229 -15.96 -2.70 3.31
N GLY A 230 -16.82 -2.28 4.23
CA GLY A 230 -18.04 -1.56 3.91
C GLY A 230 -17.76 -0.18 3.32
N MET A 231 -16.83 0.57 3.91
CA MET A 231 -16.38 1.84 3.35
C MET A 231 -15.75 1.66 1.97
N ALA A 232 -14.99 0.57 1.76
CA ALA A 232 -14.42 0.26 0.45
C ALA A 232 -15.49 -0.01 -0.61
N ALA A 233 -16.58 -0.70 -0.25
CA ALA A 233 -17.70 -0.92 -1.16
C ALA A 233 -18.41 0.40 -1.53
N ASP A 234 -18.55 1.33 -0.57
CA ASP A 234 -19.17 2.64 -0.83
C ASP A 234 -18.33 3.49 -1.79
N VAL A 235 -17.01 3.57 -1.54
CA VAL A 235 -16.14 4.36 -2.42
C VAL A 235 -15.95 3.72 -3.80
N LEU A 236 -16.01 2.39 -3.89
CA LEU A 236 -16.03 1.69 -5.18
C LEU A 236 -17.29 2.05 -5.98
N SER A 237 -18.45 2.07 -5.32
CA SER A 237 -19.72 2.48 -5.94
C SER A 237 -19.66 3.93 -6.43
N GLU A 238 -19.14 4.85 -5.61
CA GLU A 238 -18.95 6.26 -5.97
C GLU A 238 -18.02 6.40 -7.18
N ALA A 239 -16.90 5.68 -7.18
CA ALA A 239 -15.91 5.74 -8.26
C ALA A 239 -16.44 5.16 -9.57
N LEU A 240 -17.19 4.03 -9.53
CA LEU A 240 -17.87 3.46 -10.71
C LEU A 240 -18.89 4.44 -11.27
N ALA A 241 -19.70 5.10 -10.43
CA ALA A 241 -20.65 6.10 -10.86
C ALA A 241 -19.96 7.31 -11.53
N ARG A 242 -18.83 7.78 -10.98
CA ARG A 242 -18.02 8.85 -11.58
C ARG A 242 -17.36 8.45 -12.89
N ALA A 243 -17.00 7.15 -13.03
CA ALA A 243 -16.48 6.58 -14.27
C ALA A 243 -17.56 6.36 -15.35
N GLY A 244 -18.84 6.55 -15.01
CA GLY A 244 -19.95 6.25 -15.90
C GLY A 244 -20.20 4.75 -16.12
N GLU A 245 -19.68 3.91 -15.21
CA GLU A 245 -19.85 2.46 -15.26
C GLU A 245 -21.11 2.05 -14.50
N GLU A 246 -22.11 1.71 -15.27
CA GLU A 246 -23.39 1.20 -14.78
C GLU A 246 -23.49 -0.29 -15.09
N GLY A 247 -23.98 -1.08 -14.14
CA GLY A 247 -24.20 -2.51 -14.36
C GLY A 247 -24.98 -2.86 -15.64
N PRO A 248 -25.22 -4.12 -15.88
CA PRO A 248 -25.10 -5.24 -14.95
C PRO A 248 -23.67 -5.74 -14.77
N PHE A 249 -23.32 -6.11 -13.52
CA PHE A 249 -21.98 -6.61 -13.18
C PHE A 249 -22.00 -8.12 -12.88
N VAL A 250 -20.91 -8.80 -13.25
CA VAL A 250 -20.52 -10.09 -12.69
C VAL A 250 -19.30 -9.83 -11.82
N LEU A 251 -19.40 -10.09 -10.52
CA LEU A 251 -18.28 -9.87 -9.59
C LEU A 251 -17.38 -11.10 -9.56
N ALA A 252 -16.10 -10.91 -9.89
CA ALA A 252 -15.08 -11.96 -9.85
C ALA A 252 -14.01 -11.57 -8.84
N SER A 253 -13.97 -12.25 -7.68
CA SER A 253 -13.12 -11.83 -6.57
C SER A 253 -12.32 -12.98 -5.98
N ALA A 254 -11.13 -12.65 -5.45
CA ALA A 254 -10.21 -13.63 -4.90
C ALA A 254 -9.86 -13.35 -3.43
N GLY A 255 -9.66 -14.40 -2.65
CA GLY A 255 -9.16 -14.30 -1.29
C GLY A 255 -9.94 -13.30 -0.43
N VAL A 256 -9.22 -12.31 0.15
CA VAL A 256 -9.84 -11.22 0.93
C VAL A 256 -10.74 -10.30 0.08
N GLY A 257 -10.47 -10.17 -1.22
CA GLY A 257 -11.33 -9.42 -2.15
C GLY A 257 -12.77 -9.92 -2.19
N SER A 258 -13.00 -11.19 -1.85
CA SER A 258 -14.35 -11.77 -1.73
C SER A 258 -15.19 -11.11 -0.64
N ILE A 259 -14.58 -10.63 0.44
CA ILE A 259 -15.28 -9.89 1.50
C ILE A 259 -15.87 -8.59 0.95
N TYR A 260 -15.06 -7.84 0.18
CA TYR A 260 -15.46 -6.58 -0.43
C TYR A 260 -16.56 -6.78 -1.49
N SER A 261 -16.39 -7.77 -2.36
CA SER A 261 -17.40 -8.11 -3.39
C SER A 261 -18.71 -8.58 -2.80
N ARG A 262 -18.72 -9.33 -1.71
CA ARG A 262 -19.93 -9.77 -1.01
C ARG A 262 -20.70 -8.60 -0.43
N ILE A 263 -20.00 -7.65 0.22
CA ILE A 263 -20.63 -6.43 0.75
C ILE A 263 -21.18 -5.58 -0.41
N PHE A 264 -20.40 -5.38 -1.48
CA PHE A 264 -20.85 -4.66 -2.66
C PHE A 264 -22.10 -5.31 -3.29
N SER A 265 -22.07 -6.65 -3.47
CA SER A 265 -23.21 -7.41 -4.00
C SER A 265 -24.48 -7.26 -3.17
N SER A 266 -24.37 -7.28 -1.85
CA SER A 266 -25.53 -7.14 -0.97
C SER A 266 -26.21 -5.76 -1.08
N ARG A 267 -25.42 -4.71 -1.37
CA ARG A 267 -25.92 -3.33 -1.51
C ARG A 267 -26.47 -3.03 -2.90
N HIS A 268 -25.91 -3.67 -3.94
CA HIS A 268 -26.24 -3.43 -5.37
C HIS A 268 -26.88 -4.65 -6.05
N GLY A 269 -27.57 -5.51 -5.32
CA GLY A 269 -28.04 -6.80 -5.78
C GLY A 269 -28.85 -6.79 -7.09
N LYS A 270 -29.56 -5.70 -7.41
CA LYS A 270 -30.30 -5.56 -8.68
C LYS A 270 -29.39 -5.48 -9.91
N ASP A 271 -28.19 -4.96 -9.73
CA ASP A 271 -27.21 -4.75 -10.81
C ASP A 271 -26.22 -5.92 -10.90
N ILE A 272 -26.31 -6.90 -9.98
CA ILE A 272 -25.42 -8.05 -9.94
C ILE A 272 -26.02 -9.25 -10.64
N LYS A 273 -25.38 -9.68 -11.73
CA LYS A 273 -25.74 -10.84 -12.52
C LYS A 273 -25.19 -12.15 -11.98
N GLY A 274 -24.09 -12.11 -11.23
CA GLY A 274 -23.49 -13.30 -10.64
C GLY A 274 -22.27 -12.99 -9.79
N LEU A 275 -21.95 -13.92 -8.91
CA LEU A 275 -20.79 -13.90 -8.02
C LEU A 275 -19.88 -15.06 -8.36
N LEU A 276 -18.60 -14.78 -8.65
CA LEU A 276 -17.54 -15.75 -8.77
C LEU A 276 -16.53 -15.50 -7.64
N LEU A 277 -16.45 -16.42 -6.70
CA LEU A 277 -15.56 -16.34 -5.54
C LEU A 277 -14.41 -17.35 -5.72
N ILE A 278 -13.15 -16.86 -5.78
CA ILE A 278 -11.95 -17.64 -6.02
C ILE A 278 -11.16 -17.77 -4.72
N ASP A 279 -11.09 -18.95 -4.15
CA ASP A 279 -10.49 -19.27 -2.85
C ASP A 279 -10.87 -18.24 -1.78
N PRO A 280 -12.18 -17.94 -1.62
CA PRO A 280 -12.66 -16.80 -0.85
C PRO A 280 -12.32 -16.92 0.63
N LEU A 281 -12.00 -15.77 1.24
CA LEU A 281 -11.87 -15.68 2.68
C LEU A 281 -13.27 -15.65 3.33
N HIS A 282 -13.45 -16.49 4.36
CA HIS A 282 -14.67 -16.51 5.14
C HIS A 282 -14.63 -15.49 6.28
N GLU A 283 -15.79 -14.90 6.66
CA GLU A 283 -15.89 -13.92 7.74
C GLU A 283 -15.34 -14.41 9.09
N ASP A 284 -15.54 -15.68 9.41
CA ASP A 284 -15.02 -16.27 10.65
C ASP A 284 -13.49 -16.42 10.67
N LEU A 285 -12.85 -16.38 9.51
CA LEU A 285 -11.38 -16.46 9.38
C LEU A 285 -10.70 -15.08 9.35
N LEU A 286 -11.47 -14.00 9.48
CA LEU A 286 -10.92 -12.62 9.52
C LEU A 286 -9.96 -12.39 10.69
N HIS A 287 -10.08 -13.13 11.80
CA HIS A 287 -9.12 -13.12 12.91
C HIS A 287 -7.69 -13.49 12.46
N ARG A 288 -7.53 -14.26 11.39
CA ARG A 288 -6.21 -14.59 10.81
C ARG A 288 -5.51 -13.35 10.22
N ILE A 289 -6.30 -12.40 9.69
CA ILE A 289 -5.81 -11.11 9.19
C ILE A 289 -5.71 -10.10 10.34
N GLY A 290 -6.70 -10.06 11.24
CA GLY A 290 -6.82 -9.13 12.36
C GLY A 290 -5.98 -9.47 13.59
N SER A 291 -5.01 -10.40 13.51
CA SER A 291 -4.22 -10.78 14.68
C SER A 291 -3.32 -9.63 15.16
N PRO A 292 -3.24 -9.38 16.50
CA PRO A 292 -2.41 -8.29 17.06
C PRO A 292 -0.94 -8.39 16.66
N ASN A 293 -0.39 -9.60 16.59
CA ASN A 293 1.00 -9.84 16.19
C ASN A 293 1.25 -9.39 14.74
N ARG A 294 0.31 -9.67 13.83
CA ARG A 294 0.40 -9.21 12.43
C ARG A 294 0.32 -7.69 12.36
N GLY A 295 -0.59 -7.08 13.11
CA GLY A 295 -0.71 -5.62 13.19
C GLY A 295 0.58 -4.97 13.68
N PHE A 296 1.19 -5.49 14.74
CA PHE A 296 2.47 -5.00 15.26
C PHE A 296 3.61 -5.14 14.24
N LEU A 297 3.73 -6.29 13.57
CA LEU A 297 4.75 -6.50 12.54
C LEU A 297 4.58 -5.55 11.37
N LEU A 298 3.35 -5.34 10.89
CA LEU A 298 3.05 -4.39 9.83
C LEU A 298 3.41 -2.96 10.25
N TRP A 299 3.09 -2.56 11.48
CA TRP A 299 3.44 -1.26 12.02
C TRP A 299 4.96 -1.05 12.10
N ALA A 300 5.68 -2.01 12.71
CA ALA A 300 7.13 -1.94 12.84
C ALA A 300 7.83 -1.90 11.46
N TRP A 301 7.39 -2.74 10.53
CA TRP A 301 7.91 -2.75 9.16
C TRP A 301 7.58 -1.46 8.40
N GLY A 302 6.39 -0.90 8.63
CA GLY A 302 5.97 0.37 8.06
C GLY A 302 6.88 1.53 8.43
N ILE A 303 7.30 1.62 9.70
CA ILE A 303 8.23 2.67 10.17
C ILE A 303 9.58 2.58 9.46
N ILE A 304 10.06 1.36 9.18
CA ILE A 304 11.36 1.13 8.53
C ILE A 304 11.24 1.24 7.00
N SER A 305 10.05 1.09 6.43
CA SER A 305 9.81 1.03 4.98
C SER A 305 10.35 2.23 4.18
N PRO A 306 10.42 3.49 4.70
CA PRO A 306 11.01 4.61 3.99
C PRO A 306 12.50 4.42 3.68
N LEU A 307 13.22 3.61 4.48
CA LEU A 307 14.63 3.29 4.25
C LEU A 307 14.85 2.39 3.02
N GLY A 308 13.80 1.72 2.53
CA GLY A 308 13.84 0.90 1.32
C GLY A 308 14.78 -0.30 1.40
N LEU A 309 14.96 -0.90 2.59
CA LEU A 309 15.94 -1.98 2.82
C LEU A 309 15.78 -3.18 1.87
N ASP A 310 14.56 -3.47 1.44
CA ASP A 310 14.28 -4.51 0.44
C ASP A 310 14.18 -3.94 -0.98
N ARG A 311 13.61 -2.74 -1.13
CA ARG A 311 13.36 -2.12 -2.45
C ARG A 311 14.64 -1.70 -3.15
N LEU A 312 15.61 -1.11 -2.41
CA LEU A 312 16.90 -0.69 -2.95
C LEU A 312 17.72 -1.87 -3.47
N PRO A 313 17.97 -2.94 -2.68
CA PRO A 313 18.66 -4.13 -3.18
C PRO A 313 17.92 -4.80 -4.34
N ALA A 314 16.58 -4.84 -4.31
CA ALA A 314 15.81 -5.41 -5.40
C ALA A 314 15.95 -4.61 -6.70
N ALA A 315 15.96 -3.27 -6.62
CA ALA A 315 16.17 -2.40 -7.78
C ALA A 315 17.61 -2.47 -8.33
N LEU A 316 18.62 -2.51 -7.43
CA LEU A 316 20.03 -2.44 -7.84
C LEU A 316 20.57 -3.81 -8.29
N PHE A 317 20.25 -4.89 -7.56
CA PHE A 317 20.88 -6.20 -7.79
C PHE A 317 19.97 -7.21 -8.49
N LYS A 318 18.63 -7.05 -8.39
CA LYS A 318 17.66 -7.97 -9.02
C LYS A 318 16.98 -7.38 -10.26
N GLY A 319 17.39 -6.18 -10.69
CA GLY A 319 16.84 -5.52 -11.89
C GLY A 319 15.33 -5.28 -11.85
N ARG A 320 14.73 -5.11 -10.65
CA ARG A 320 13.30 -4.87 -10.51
C ARG A 320 12.90 -3.55 -11.17
N THR A 321 11.91 -3.62 -12.07
CA THR A 321 11.43 -2.49 -12.86
C THR A 321 10.54 -1.54 -12.07
N ARG A 322 10.15 -0.41 -12.66
CA ARG A 322 9.18 0.53 -12.08
C ARG A 322 7.81 -0.12 -11.91
N GLU A 323 7.39 -0.87 -12.91
CA GLU A 323 6.15 -1.64 -12.93
C GLU A 323 6.09 -2.61 -11.74
N ASP A 324 7.19 -3.35 -11.49
CA ASP A 324 7.28 -4.26 -10.34
C ASP A 324 7.15 -3.51 -9.00
N ARG A 325 7.65 -2.27 -8.89
CA ARG A 325 7.54 -1.46 -7.67
C ARG A 325 6.16 -0.84 -7.46
N VAL A 326 5.41 -0.59 -8.51
CA VAL A 326 4.06 0.01 -8.42
C VAL A 326 2.98 -1.06 -8.24
N TYR A 327 3.02 -2.13 -9.04
CA TYR A 327 1.99 -3.16 -9.02
C TYR A 327 2.49 -4.62 -9.04
N GLY A 328 3.80 -4.83 -8.98
CA GLY A 328 4.39 -6.16 -8.89
C GLY A 328 4.75 -6.55 -7.45
N ARG A 329 5.71 -7.47 -7.32
CA ARG A 329 6.12 -8.01 -6.01
C ARG A 329 6.75 -6.98 -5.08
N SER A 330 7.50 -6.02 -5.61
CA SER A 330 8.13 -4.98 -4.79
C SER A 330 7.14 -3.92 -4.28
N ALA A 331 5.92 -3.86 -4.81
CA ALA A 331 4.86 -3.00 -4.30
C ALA A 331 4.49 -3.30 -2.84
N TYR A 332 4.57 -4.59 -2.44
CA TYR A 332 4.27 -5.04 -1.08
C TYR A 332 5.20 -4.46 0.00
N GLN A 333 6.35 -3.92 -0.39
CA GLN A 333 7.37 -3.36 0.49
C GLN A 333 7.23 -1.84 0.67
N GLY A 334 6.27 -1.22 -0.03
CA GLY A 334 6.02 0.21 0.06
C GLY A 334 5.20 0.60 1.28
N GLY A 335 5.52 1.72 1.95
CA GLY A 335 4.78 2.24 3.09
C GLY A 335 3.28 2.41 2.81
N LYS A 336 2.93 2.82 1.59
CA LYS A 336 1.56 2.94 1.10
C LYS A 336 0.79 1.60 1.20
N PHE A 337 1.36 0.52 0.69
CA PHE A 337 0.77 -0.82 0.76
C PHE A 337 0.71 -1.34 2.20
N ILE A 338 1.80 -1.16 2.95
CA ILE A 338 1.88 -1.61 4.35
C ILE A 338 0.81 -0.92 5.21
N LYS A 339 0.58 0.39 5.00
CA LYS A 339 -0.50 1.13 5.67
C LYS A 339 -1.87 0.56 5.32
N ALA A 340 -2.14 0.28 4.06
CA ALA A 340 -3.41 -0.32 3.64
C ALA A 340 -3.63 -1.68 4.34
N LYS A 341 -2.60 -2.53 4.40
CA LYS A 341 -2.68 -3.82 5.10
C LYS A 341 -2.79 -3.69 6.62
N LEU A 342 -2.17 -2.68 7.21
CA LEU A 342 -2.35 -2.38 8.62
C LEU A 342 -3.78 -1.92 8.92
N GLN A 343 -4.35 -1.03 8.11
CA GLN A 343 -5.75 -0.60 8.25
C GLN A 343 -6.71 -1.78 8.11
N GLU A 344 -6.51 -2.64 7.10
CA GLU A 344 -7.27 -3.87 6.90
C GLU A 344 -7.18 -4.79 8.14
N SER A 345 -5.98 -4.99 8.69
CA SER A 345 -5.75 -5.80 9.89
C SER A 345 -6.45 -5.24 11.13
N LEU A 346 -6.38 -3.93 11.35
CA LEU A 346 -6.95 -3.28 12.55
C LEU A 346 -8.48 -3.37 12.63
N VAL A 347 -9.17 -3.43 11.49
CA VAL A 347 -10.64 -3.46 11.44
C VAL A 347 -11.21 -4.82 11.04
N ALA A 348 -10.36 -5.80 10.73
CA ALA A 348 -10.78 -7.09 10.16
C ALA A 348 -11.77 -7.84 11.07
N ASP A 349 -11.42 -8.06 12.32
CA ASP A 349 -12.23 -8.85 13.29
C ASP A 349 -13.25 -8.00 14.05
N SER A 350 -13.43 -6.74 13.68
CA SER A 350 -14.39 -5.82 14.27
C SER A 350 -15.37 -5.27 13.22
N LEU A 351 -15.08 -4.12 12.64
CA LEU A 351 -15.96 -3.45 11.68
C LEU A 351 -16.23 -4.31 10.44
N THR A 352 -15.18 -4.79 9.78
CA THR A 352 -15.32 -5.58 8.54
C THR A 352 -16.09 -6.88 8.76
N LYS A 353 -15.85 -7.58 9.88
CA LYS A 353 -16.57 -8.80 10.23
C LYS A 353 -18.06 -8.55 10.43
N ASN A 354 -18.40 -7.49 11.15
CA ASN A 354 -19.80 -7.12 11.38
C ASN A 354 -20.49 -6.71 10.05
N GLU A 355 -19.82 -5.95 9.22
CA GLU A 355 -20.35 -5.51 7.92
C GLU A 355 -20.59 -6.69 6.97
N VAL A 356 -19.65 -7.63 6.84
CA VAL A 356 -19.82 -8.78 5.95
C VAL A 356 -20.83 -9.79 6.49
N SER A 357 -20.94 -9.95 7.82
CA SER A 357 -21.97 -10.78 8.43
C SER A 357 -23.36 -10.19 8.21
N SER A 358 -23.50 -8.88 8.32
CA SER A 358 -24.75 -8.17 7.99
C SER A 358 -25.08 -8.27 6.50
N ALA A 359 -24.08 -8.11 5.64
CA ALA A 359 -24.23 -8.26 4.19
C ALA A 359 -24.72 -9.66 3.78
N ARG A 360 -24.28 -10.70 4.48
CA ARG A 360 -24.76 -12.08 4.27
C ARG A 360 -26.27 -12.21 4.44
N ASN A 361 -26.84 -11.53 5.44
CA ASN A 361 -28.26 -11.61 5.76
C ASN A 361 -29.15 -10.88 4.72
N ILE A 362 -28.60 -9.93 3.99
CA ILE A 362 -29.32 -9.14 2.99
C ILE A 362 -28.93 -9.47 1.56
N GLN A 363 -28.07 -10.50 1.36
CA GLN A 363 -27.66 -10.96 0.05
C GLN A 363 -28.89 -11.47 -0.73
N PHE A 364 -28.97 -11.13 -2.02
CA PHE A 364 -30.06 -11.57 -2.87
C PHE A 364 -29.96 -13.08 -3.13
N ASP A 365 -30.98 -13.81 -2.71
CA ASP A 365 -31.06 -15.28 -2.84
C ASP A 365 -31.03 -15.77 -4.31
N THR A 366 -31.46 -14.94 -5.25
CA THR A 366 -31.55 -15.27 -6.66
C THR A 366 -30.25 -15.01 -7.43
N THR A 367 -29.22 -14.43 -6.80
CA THR A 367 -27.94 -14.15 -7.46
C THR A 367 -27.20 -15.46 -7.73
N PRO A 368 -26.85 -15.77 -9.00
CA PRO A 368 -26.03 -16.95 -9.32
C PRO A 368 -24.68 -16.89 -8.64
N LEU A 369 -24.30 -17.99 -7.98
CA LEU A 369 -23.06 -18.10 -7.21
C LEU A 369 -22.19 -19.22 -7.76
N VAL A 370 -20.90 -18.94 -7.92
CA VAL A 370 -19.85 -19.94 -8.16
C VAL A 370 -18.77 -19.76 -7.09
N VAL A 371 -18.34 -20.86 -6.49
CA VAL A 371 -17.21 -20.92 -5.57
C VAL A 371 -16.14 -21.80 -6.18
N ILE A 372 -14.91 -21.32 -6.27
CA ILE A 372 -13.74 -22.08 -6.75
C ILE A 372 -12.72 -22.08 -5.62
N SER A 373 -12.37 -23.26 -5.13
CA SER A 373 -11.48 -23.43 -3.97
C SER A 373 -10.12 -23.97 -4.36
N SER A 374 -9.06 -23.51 -3.68
CA SER A 374 -7.71 -24.07 -3.77
C SER A 374 -7.68 -25.48 -3.22
N GLY A 375 -7.32 -26.45 -4.05
CA GLY A 375 -7.19 -27.84 -3.61
C GLY A 375 -6.01 -28.08 -2.65
N ILE A 376 -5.01 -27.18 -2.65
CA ILE A 376 -3.92 -27.22 -1.66
C ILE A 376 -4.44 -26.78 -0.29
N ASN A 377 -5.18 -25.66 -0.23
CA ASN A 377 -5.70 -25.13 1.03
C ASN A 377 -6.76 -26.05 1.64
N VAL A 378 -7.67 -26.55 0.83
CA VAL A 378 -8.72 -27.51 1.26
C VAL A 378 -8.10 -28.77 1.88
N ARG A 379 -7.02 -29.30 1.30
CA ARG A 379 -6.35 -30.49 1.86
C ARG A 379 -5.52 -30.20 3.11
N LYS A 380 -4.96 -29.01 3.20
CA LYS A 380 -4.07 -28.61 4.30
C LYS A 380 -4.82 -28.20 5.56
N ASP A 381 -6.00 -27.62 5.40
CA ASP A 381 -6.77 -27.00 6.48
C ASP A 381 -8.25 -27.42 6.38
N SER A 382 -8.67 -28.31 7.26
CA SER A 382 -10.05 -28.81 7.34
C SER A 382 -11.06 -27.72 7.75
N GLU A 383 -10.62 -26.70 8.49
CA GLU A 383 -11.45 -25.55 8.80
C GLU A 383 -11.72 -24.74 7.54
N TRP A 384 -10.67 -24.53 6.72
CA TRP A 384 -10.80 -23.86 5.42
C TRP A 384 -11.83 -24.54 4.53
N GLU A 385 -11.77 -25.89 4.40
CA GLU A 385 -12.74 -26.64 3.61
C GLU A 385 -14.18 -26.42 4.10
N LYS A 386 -14.41 -26.52 5.43
CA LYS A 386 -15.74 -26.30 6.02
C LYS A 386 -16.26 -24.89 5.70
N LYS A 387 -15.39 -23.88 5.78
CA LYS A 387 -15.76 -22.50 5.49
C LYS A 387 -15.98 -22.26 3.99
N GLN A 388 -15.24 -22.92 3.10
CA GLN A 388 -15.52 -22.89 1.66
C GLN A 388 -16.90 -23.48 1.35
N ARG A 389 -17.23 -24.60 2.00
CA ARG A 389 -18.55 -25.24 1.87
C ARG A 389 -19.68 -24.35 2.43
N ASP A 390 -19.48 -23.67 3.54
CA ASP A 390 -20.45 -22.74 4.09
C ASP A 390 -20.74 -21.58 3.12
N LEU A 391 -19.73 -21.07 2.42
CA LEU A 391 -19.92 -20.02 1.42
C LEU A 391 -20.74 -20.45 0.20
N THR A 392 -20.87 -21.75 -0.08
CA THR A 392 -21.78 -22.24 -1.14
C THR A 392 -23.25 -21.99 -0.83
N HIS A 393 -23.58 -21.75 0.44
CA HIS A 393 -24.95 -21.43 0.90
C HIS A 393 -25.22 -19.93 1.00
N LEU A 394 -24.32 -19.09 0.47
CA LEU A 394 -24.49 -17.61 0.47
C LEU A 394 -25.72 -17.16 -0.30
N THR A 395 -26.10 -17.88 -1.37
CA THR A 395 -27.34 -17.68 -2.14
C THR A 395 -28.04 -19.01 -2.36
N LYS A 396 -29.33 -18.97 -2.73
CA LYS A 396 -30.09 -20.18 -3.07
C LYS A 396 -29.78 -20.68 -4.50
N LYS A 397 -29.07 -19.89 -5.31
CA LYS A 397 -28.76 -20.20 -6.72
C LYS A 397 -27.28 -20.55 -6.88
N LEU A 398 -26.83 -21.60 -6.22
CA LEU A 398 -25.49 -22.13 -6.44
C LEU A 398 -25.41 -22.75 -7.85
N VAL A 399 -24.51 -22.25 -8.69
CA VAL A 399 -24.22 -22.78 -10.02
C VAL A 399 -23.18 -23.89 -9.94
N ALA A 400 -22.09 -23.68 -9.19
CA ALA A 400 -21.05 -24.66 -9.04
C ALA A 400 -20.18 -24.41 -7.79
N TRP A 401 -19.61 -25.49 -7.27
CA TRP A 401 -18.46 -25.45 -6.36
C TRP A 401 -17.36 -26.36 -6.93
N ASP A 402 -16.27 -25.73 -7.36
CA ASP A 402 -15.14 -26.44 -7.96
C ASP A 402 -13.93 -26.43 -7.02
N ILE A 403 -13.29 -27.56 -6.82
CA ILE A 403 -12.03 -27.67 -6.10
C ILE A 403 -10.93 -27.99 -7.12
N VAL A 404 -10.04 -27.01 -7.38
CA VAL A 404 -8.96 -27.19 -8.35
C VAL A 404 -7.78 -27.88 -7.68
N ASN A 405 -7.58 -29.15 -8.02
CA ASN A 405 -6.49 -29.97 -7.49
C ASN A 405 -5.13 -29.33 -7.80
N LYS A 406 -4.21 -29.33 -6.80
CA LYS A 406 -2.85 -28.77 -6.90
C LYS A 406 -2.78 -27.24 -7.11
N ALA A 407 -3.91 -26.51 -7.17
CA ALA A 407 -3.88 -25.07 -7.25
C ALA A 407 -3.61 -24.45 -5.87
N PRO A 408 -2.74 -23.42 -5.79
CA PRO A 408 -2.58 -22.57 -4.60
C PRO A 408 -3.76 -21.61 -4.42
N SER A 409 -3.71 -20.70 -3.45
CA SER A 409 -4.72 -19.65 -3.27
C SER A 409 -4.88 -18.76 -4.51
N GLU A 410 -3.79 -18.53 -5.25
CA GLU A 410 -3.81 -17.91 -6.57
C GLU A 410 -4.19 -18.96 -7.62
N VAL A 411 -5.45 -19.41 -7.60
CA VAL A 411 -5.96 -20.49 -8.46
C VAL A 411 -5.67 -20.22 -9.93
N TRP A 412 -5.75 -18.99 -10.38
CA TRP A 412 -5.45 -18.54 -11.75
C TRP A 412 -3.99 -18.70 -12.17
N SER A 413 -3.08 -18.98 -11.25
CA SER A 413 -1.66 -19.25 -11.58
C SER A 413 -1.45 -20.59 -12.27
N THR A 414 -2.40 -21.51 -12.16
CA THR A 414 -2.38 -22.83 -12.78
C THR A 414 -3.21 -22.86 -14.07
N PHE A 415 -2.86 -23.76 -14.99
CA PHE A 415 -3.62 -23.93 -16.23
C PHE A 415 -5.06 -24.37 -15.95
N ASP A 416 -5.23 -25.47 -15.18
CA ASP A 416 -6.55 -26.00 -14.82
C ASP A 416 -7.42 -24.98 -14.09
N GLY A 417 -6.77 -24.14 -13.25
CA GLY A 417 -7.46 -23.06 -12.54
C GLY A 417 -7.98 -21.98 -13.48
N ARG A 418 -7.17 -21.54 -14.45
CA ARG A 418 -7.61 -20.58 -15.47
C ARG A 418 -8.76 -21.10 -16.30
N GLU A 419 -8.65 -22.32 -16.80
CA GLU A 419 -9.70 -22.97 -17.58
C GLU A 419 -11.02 -23.07 -16.79
N THR A 420 -10.94 -23.50 -15.51
CA THR A 420 -12.11 -23.56 -14.63
C THR A 420 -12.73 -22.19 -14.42
N ILE A 421 -11.92 -21.15 -14.14
CA ILE A 421 -12.41 -19.79 -13.93
C ILE A 421 -13.05 -19.24 -15.20
N GLU A 422 -12.43 -19.38 -16.37
CA GLU A 422 -12.99 -18.91 -17.64
C GLU A 422 -14.31 -19.61 -17.99
N LYS A 423 -14.39 -20.92 -17.77
CA LYS A 423 -15.64 -21.69 -17.95
C LYS A 423 -16.77 -21.13 -17.10
N ARG A 424 -16.50 -20.88 -15.81
CA ARG A 424 -17.52 -20.36 -14.88
C ARG A 424 -17.87 -18.89 -15.14
N LEU A 425 -16.92 -18.06 -15.54
CA LEU A 425 -17.20 -16.70 -16.02
C LEU A 425 -18.15 -16.70 -17.20
N LYS A 426 -17.91 -17.60 -18.17
CA LYS A 426 -18.79 -17.74 -19.37
C LYS A 426 -20.21 -18.14 -19.00
N GLU A 427 -20.38 -18.99 -18.00
CA GLU A 427 -21.70 -19.40 -17.51
C GLU A 427 -22.43 -18.22 -16.84
N LEU A 428 -21.76 -17.47 -15.96
CA LEU A 428 -22.34 -16.33 -15.26
C LEU A 428 -22.66 -15.13 -16.16
N VAL A 429 -21.84 -14.86 -17.17
CA VAL A 429 -22.09 -13.76 -18.12
C VAL A 429 -23.29 -14.06 -19.02
N LYS A 430 -23.60 -15.34 -19.27
CA LYS A 430 -24.74 -15.76 -20.08
C LYS A 430 -26.05 -15.92 -19.29
N ALA A 431 -25.98 -16.09 -17.97
CA ALA A 431 -27.12 -16.24 -17.07
C ALA A 431 -27.90 -14.93 -16.90
#